data_15fc88bbe3aeea37fe4221d822bd6886
#
_entry.id   15fc88bbe3aeea37fe4221d822bd6886
#
_cell.length_a   1.000
_cell.length_b   1.000
_cell.length_c   1.000
_cell.angle_alpha   90.00
_cell.angle_beta   90.00
_cell.angle_gamma   90.00
#
_symmetry.space_group_name_H-M   'P 1'
#
loop_
_entity.id
_entity.type
_entity.pdbx_description
1 polymer ?
#
loop_
_entity_poly.entity_id
_entity_poly.type
_entity_poly.pdbx_seq_one_letter_code
_entity_poly.pdbx_strand_id
1 'polypeptide(L)'
;MPATQFICPSGQTVPIKKCLLSCSENKRCMFLPTLRAIAKSLDRKLDKPSITELLVGTREQYLKKTYEYAVNPKDQLYAIHGTAVHTINENHTDGNMLSEERLYTANTSGQMDLYGQVLTKEDNTLGDFKVTSSYKLMKALGIYKVDVPTGEVYKSGLKKGQPKTKKECRYDGVHYRMDWAIQLNTYRMLLEAAGYEVKDMVIQALCRDSGLRIAAERGITDSVYLIPINKISNHWLKKYIEIKSSRLEQALQNNEVPGLCSTKENWHGRKCEGYCSVSSQCRALAEQMTILKEIA
;
A
#
# COMPACT_ATOMS: atom_id res chain seq x y z
N MET A 1 11.87 -14.78 -4.03
CA MET A 1 12.29 -14.45 -5.42
C MET A 1 11.47 -13.29 -5.89
N PRO A 2 11.96 -12.37 -6.72
CA PRO A 2 11.15 -11.29 -7.28
C PRO A 2 10.11 -11.86 -8.27
N ALA A 3 9.15 -11.04 -8.68
CA ALA A 3 8.27 -11.36 -9.80
C ALA A 3 9.13 -11.63 -11.05
N THR A 4 8.97 -12.79 -11.67
CA THR A 4 9.79 -13.21 -12.80
C THR A 4 9.06 -13.13 -14.14
N GLN A 5 7.74 -12.97 -14.11
CA GLN A 5 6.88 -13.05 -15.28
C GLN A 5 5.91 -11.87 -15.34
N PHE A 6 5.54 -11.47 -16.56
CA PHE A 6 4.42 -10.58 -16.84
C PHE A 6 3.21 -11.37 -17.36
N ILE A 7 2.02 -10.88 -17.03
CA ILE A 7 0.75 -11.34 -17.61
C ILE A 7 0.43 -10.44 -18.81
N CYS A 8 0.39 -11.01 -20.00
CA CYS A 8 0.02 -10.32 -21.23
C CYS A 8 -1.50 -10.00 -21.26
N PRO A 9 -1.95 -9.07 -22.12
CA PRO A 9 -3.38 -8.80 -22.33
C PRO A 9 -4.19 -10.04 -22.74
N SER A 10 -3.58 -10.98 -23.42
CA SER A 10 -4.18 -12.29 -23.77
C SER A 10 -4.36 -13.23 -22.57
N GLY A 11 -3.84 -12.89 -21.41
CA GLY A 11 -3.81 -13.75 -20.21
C GLY A 11 -2.61 -14.70 -20.15
N GLN A 12 -1.79 -14.78 -21.19
CA GLN A 12 -0.57 -15.57 -21.17
C GLN A 12 0.50 -14.98 -20.26
N THR A 13 1.27 -15.82 -19.58
CA THR A 13 2.43 -15.41 -18.79
C THR A 13 3.70 -15.52 -19.63
N VAL A 14 4.55 -14.50 -19.56
CA VAL A 14 5.84 -14.46 -20.26
C VAL A 14 6.95 -14.02 -19.32
N PRO A 15 8.16 -14.59 -19.39
CA PRO A 15 9.29 -14.10 -18.62
C PRO A 15 9.55 -12.62 -18.89
N ILE A 16 9.79 -11.83 -17.85
CA ILE A 16 10.03 -10.37 -17.96
C ILE A 16 11.16 -10.09 -18.95
N LYS A 17 12.28 -10.81 -18.86
CA LYS A 17 13.41 -10.64 -19.78
C LYS A 17 12.99 -10.84 -21.24
N LYS A 18 12.20 -11.89 -21.52
CA LYS A 18 11.70 -12.16 -22.88
C LYS A 18 10.79 -11.04 -23.38
N CYS A 19 9.84 -10.58 -22.55
CA CYS A 19 8.94 -9.47 -22.88
C CYS A 19 9.70 -8.19 -23.21
N LEU A 20 10.78 -7.88 -22.50
CA LEU A 20 11.60 -6.69 -22.73
C LEU A 20 12.42 -6.77 -24.03
N LEU A 21 12.84 -7.95 -24.45
CA LEU A 21 13.56 -8.17 -25.71
C LEU A 21 12.60 -8.17 -26.89
N SER A 22 11.59 -9.01 -26.86
CA SER A 22 10.64 -9.20 -27.93
C SER A 22 9.23 -9.45 -27.39
N CYS A 23 8.22 -8.84 -27.98
CA CYS A 23 6.84 -9.07 -27.59
C CYS A 23 6.32 -10.37 -28.25
N SER A 24 5.78 -11.29 -27.44
CA SER A 24 5.15 -12.53 -27.95
C SER A 24 3.87 -12.27 -28.77
N GLU A 25 3.26 -11.10 -28.60
CA GLU A 25 2.04 -10.66 -29.31
C GLU A 25 2.36 -9.68 -30.45
N ASN A 26 3.60 -9.62 -30.93
CA ASN A 26 4.12 -8.74 -31.99
C ASN A 26 4.03 -7.23 -31.68
N LYS A 27 3.08 -6.78 -30.85
CA LYS A 27 2.91 -5.38 -30.44
C LYS A 27 2.86 -5.27 -28.92
N ARG A 28 3.75 -4.47 -28.37
CA ARG A 28 3.80 -4.24 -26.91
C ARG A 28 2.53 -3.56 -26.39
N CYS A 29 2.05 -4.01 -25.25
CA CYS A 29 0.88 -3.42 -24.57
C CYS A 29 1.18 -2.06 -23.91
N MET A 30 2.46 -1.71 -23.77
CA MET A 30 2.97 -0.42 -23.26
C MET A 30 4.28 -0.06 -23.95
N PHE A 31 4.68 1.19 -23.87
CA PHE A 31 6.01 1.59 -24.32
C PHE A 31 7.11 0.87 -23.54
N LEU A 32 8.17 0.51 -24.26
CA LEU A 32 9.29 -0.24 -23.69
C LEU A 32 9.95 0.46 -22.47
N PRO A 33 10.14 1.79 -22.44
CA PRO A 33 10.65 2.46 -21.23
C PRO A 33 9.78 2.23 -20.00
N THR A 34 8.45 2.25 -20.14
CA THR A 34 7.51 1.98 -19.06
C THR A 34 7.64 0.55 -18.54
N LEU A 35 7.70 -0.44 -19.45
CA LEU A 35 7.91 -1.85 -19.08
C LEU A 35 9.25 -2.07 -18.36
N ARG A 36 10.32 -1.38 -18.78
CA ARG A 36 11.63 -1.41 -18.13
C ARG A 36 11.56 -0.82 -16.72
N ALA A 37 10.87 0.31 -16.54
CA ALA A 37 10.69 0.94 -15.24
C ALA A 37 9.91 0.02 -14.28
N ILE A 38 8.85 -0.64 -14.76
CA ILE A 38 8.11 -1.65 -14.01
C ILE A 38 9.02 -2.80 -13.61
N ALA A 39 9.76 -3.38 -14.55
CA ALA A 39 10.68 -4.47 -14.28
C ALA A 39 11.72 -4.11 -13.21
N LYS A 40 12.30 -2.91 -13.31
CA LYS A 40 13.25 -2.38 -12.33
C LYS A 40 12.61 -2.24 -10.94
N SER A 41 11.37 -1.76 -10.85
CA SER A 41 10.67 -1.61 -9.56
C SER A 41 10.36 -2.93 -8.86
N LEU A 42 10.27 -4.02 -9.62
CA LEU A 42 10.02 -5.38 -9.09
C LEU A 42 11.32 -6.09 -8.64
N ASP A 43 12.49 -5.64 -9.07
CA ASP A 43 13.80 -6.27 -8.74
C ASP A 43 14.42 -5.63 -7.48
N ARG A 44 13.64 -5.54 -6.40
CA ARG A 44 14.14 -5.05 -5.11
C ARG A 44 14.68 -6.22 -4.28
N LYS A 45 15.97 -6.16 -3.96
CA LYS A 45 16.61 -7.04 -2.99
C LYS A 45 16.97 -6.21 -1.76
N LEU A 46 16.43 -6.60 -0.62
CA LEU A 46 16.72 -5.99 0.67
C LEU A 46 17.27 -7.06 1.61
N ASP A 47 18.35 -6.75 2.31
CA ASP A 47 18.98 -7.66 3.29
C ASP A 47 18.04 -7.94 4.48
N LYS A 48 17.24 -6.93 4.85
CA LYS A 48 16.22 -7.03 5.90
C LYS A 48 14.85 -6.68 5.32
N PRO A 49 13.76 -7.29 5.84
CA PRO A 49 12.42 -6.93 5.40
C PRO A 49 12.17 -5.45 5.66
N SER A 50 11.60 -4.76 4.69
CA SER A 50 11.16 -3.38 4.89
C SER A 50 9.89 -3.33 5.74
N ILE A 51 9.64 -2.20 6.40
CA ILE A 51 8.41 -2.02 7.15
C ILE A 51 7.16 -2.22 6.28
N THR A 52 7.20 -1.78 5.02
CA THR A 52 6.09 -1.98 4.07
C THR A 52 5.85 -3.46 3.73
N GLU A 53 6.90 -4.29 3.73
CA GLU A 53 6.75 -5.75 3.61
C GLU A 53 6.13 -6.36 4.88
N LEU A 54 6.46 -5.86 6.06
CA LEU A 54 5.90 -6.34 7.32
C LEU A 54 4.44 -5.91 7.56
N LEU A 55 3.96 -4.86 6.87
CA LEU A 55 2.57 -4.41 6.96
C LEU A 55 1.56 -5.34 6.26
N VAL A 56 2.02 -6.22 5.39
CA VAL A 56 1.15 -7.21 4.73
C VAL A 56 1.20 -8.58 5.44
N GLY A 57 0.41 -9.54 4.97
CA GLY A 57 0.36 -10.86 5.56
C GLY A 57 1.69 -11.60 5.47
N THR A 58 2.12 -12.27 6.54
CA THR A 58 3.38 -13.03 6.57
C THR A 58 3.41 -14.11 5.50
N ARG A 59 2.29 -14.82 5.28
CA ARG A 59 2.16 -15.80 4.20
C ARG A 59 2.34 -15.17 2.81
N GLU A 60 1.79 -14.00 2.57
CA GLU A 60 1.97 -13.29 1.30
C GLU A 60 3.44 -12.96 1.06
N GLN A 61 4.15 -12.46 2.08
CA GLN A 61 5.58 -12.15 1.95
C GLN A 61 6.45 -13.40 1.78
N TYR A 62 6.16 -14.45 2.52
CA TYR A 62 6.81 -15.74 2.36
C TYR A 62 6.70 -16.24 0.90
N LEU A 63 5.48 -16.28 0.37
CA LEU A 63 5.23 -16.74 -1.01
C LEU A 63 5.92 -15.85 -2.04
N LYS A 64 5.93 -14.54 -1.86
CA LYS A 64 6.66 -13.61 -2.74
C LYS A 64 8.19 -13.83 -2.72
N LYS A 65 8.73 -14.32 -1.61
CA LYS A 65 10.17 -14.58 -1.46
C LYS A 65 10.59 -15.98 -1.93
N THR A 66 9.68 -16.95 -1.90
CA THR A 66 10.00 -18.38 -2.14
C THR A 66 9.44 -18.93 -3.44
N TYR A 67 8.38 -18.36 -4.00
CA TYR A 67 7.75 -18.82 -5.23
C TYR A 67 7.92 -17.80 -6.37
N GLU A 68 8.01 -18.32 -7.59
CA GLU A 68 7.87 -17.49 -8.78
C GLU A 68 6.40 -17.06 -8.95
N TYR A 69 6.20 -15.82 -9.35
CA TYR A 69 4.87 -15.32 -9.62
C TYR A 69 4.87 -14.31 -10.78
N ALA A 70 3.71 -14.19 -11.40
CA ALA A 70 3.49 -13.26 -12.50
C ALA A 70 2.73 -12.02 -12.00
N VAL A 71 3.01 -10.88 -12.61
CA VAL A 71 2.30 -9.62 -12.36
C VAL A 71 1.74 -9.06 -13.66
N ASN A 72 0.57 -8.43 -13.59
CA ASN A 72 0.07 -7.65 -14.70
C ASN A 72 0.79 -6.28 -14.69
N PRO A 73 1.51 -5.91 -15.76
CA PRO A 73 2.21 -4.63 -15.80
C PRO A 73 1.30 -3.41 -15.60
N LYS A 74 0.02 -3.51 -16.01
CA LYS A 74 -0.96 -2.41 -15.84
C LYS A 74 -1.20 -2.09 -14.37
N ASP A 75 -1.19 -3.11 -13.48
CA ASP A 75 -1.43 -2.92 -12.06
C ASP A 75 -0.23 -2.23 -11.36
N GLN A 76 0.95 -2.23 -12.00
CA GLN A 76 2.16 -1.59 -11.49
C GLN A 76 2.28 -0.09 -11.85
N LEU A 77 1.41 0.43 -12.72
CA LEU A 77 1.46 1.84 -13.13
C LEU A 77 1.28 2.81 -11.96
N TYR A 78 0.48 2.42 -10.97
CA TYR A 78 0.29 3.25 -9.77
C TYR A 78 1.54 3.32 -8.88
N ALA A 79 2.34 2.26 -8.84
CA ALA A 79 3.62 2.27 -8.13
C ALA A 79 4.63 3.19 -8.84
N ILE A 80 4.68 3.16 -10.18
CA ILE A 80 5.52 4.08 -10.97
C ILE A 80 5.10 5.53 -10.77
N HIS A 81 3.80 5.81 -10.77
CA HIS A 81 3.30 7.16 -10.50
C HIS A 81 3.73 7.65 -9.11
N GLY A 82 3.64 6.79 -8.09
CA GLY A 82 4.18 7.10 -6.76
C GLY A 82 5.68 7.41 -6.81
N THR A 83 6.47 6.52 -7.43
CA THR A 83 7.93 6.71 -7.56
C THR A 83 8.29 8.02 -8.27
N ALA A 84 7.56 8.40 -9.33
CA ALA A 84 7.80 9.67 -10.03
C ALA A 84 7.59 10.88 -9.12
N VAL A 85 6.54 10.87 -8.29
CA VAL A 85 6.28 11.93 -7.30
C VAL A 85 7.39 12.01 -6.26
N HIS A 86 7.83 10.87 -5.73
CA HIS A 86 8.95 10.82 -4.77
C HIS A 86 10.22 11.40 -5.40
N THR A 87 10.62 10.93 -6.58
CA THR A 87 11.84 11.41 -7.26
C THR A 87 11.79 12.92 -7.57
N ILE A 88 10.63 13.44 -7.98
CA ILE A 88 10.48 14.88 -8.22
C ILE A 88 10.68 15.66 -6.92
N ASN A 89 10.05 15.22 -5.82
CA ASN A 89 10.16 15.91 -4.54
C ASN A 89 11.59 15.82 -3.96
N GLU A 90 12.22 14.64 -4.03
CA GLU A 90 13.60 14.42 -3.61
C GLU A 90 14.57 15.38 -4.29
N ASN A 91 14.42 15.59 -5.59
CA ASN A 91 15.29 16.52 -6.36
C ASN A 91 15.07 18.00 -6.01
N HIS A 92 14.09 18.33 -5.18
CA HIS A 92 13.76 19.69 -4.78
C HIS A 92 13.85 19.90 -3.25
N THR A 93 14.50 19.00 -2.53
CA THR A 93 14.86 19.22 -1.12
C THR A 93 16.11 20.09 -1.02
N ASP A 94 16.28 20.79 0.10
CA ASP A 94 17.45 21.59 0.41
C ASP A 94 18.26 21.03 1.60
N GLY A 95 19.33 21.71 1.99
CA GLY A 95 20.20 21.27 3.08
C GLY A 95 19.59 21.22 4.48
N ASN A 96 18.34 21.71 4.67
CA ASN A 96 17.59 21.66 5.93
C ASN A 96 16.66 20.44 6.00
N MET A 97 16.70 19.57 4.99
CA MET A 97 15.87 18.39 4.86
C MET A 97 16.70 17.15 4.60
N LEU A 98 16.33 16.04 5.21
CA LEU A 98 16.78 14.70 4.84
C LEU A 98 15.72 14.06 3.96
N SER A 99 16.13 13.49 2.81
CA SER A 99 15.19 12.83 1.89
C SER A 99 15.67 11.44 1.50
N GLU A 100 14.74 10.50 1.31
CA GLU A 100 14.94 9.12 0.85
C GLU A 100 16.01 8.35 1.65
N GLU A 101 16.25 8.76 2.91
CA GLU A 101 17.21 8.12 3.80
C GLU A 101 16.73 6.75 4.26
N ARG A 102 17.59 5.76 4.12
CA ARG A 102 17.31 4.40 4.57
C ARG A 102 17.87 4.14 5.95
N LEU A 103 16.97 3.88 6.88
CA LEU A 103 17.24 3.60 8.27
C LEU A 103 17.06 2.10 8.59
N TYR A 104 17.79 1.61 9.58
CA TYR A 104 17.80 0.19 9.93
C TYR A 104 17.59 -0.06 11.41
N THR A 105 16.91 -1.16 11.74
CA THR A 105 17.01 -1.81 13.05
C THR A 105 17.65 -3.19 12.91
N ALA A 106 17.71 -3.95 14.04
CA ALA A 106 18.11 -5.35 13.98
C ALA A 106 17.22 -6.15 13.01
N ASN A 107 15.90 -5.90 12.97
CA ASN A 107 14.89 -6.77 12.36
C ASN A 107 14.15 -6.17 11.16
N THR A 108 14.35 -4.91 10.84
CA THR A 108 13.67 -4.25 9.70
C THR A 108 14.47 -3.09 9.16
N SER A 109 14.10 -2.64 7.96
CA SER A 109 14.59 -1.39 7.38
C SER A 109 13.42 -0.52 6.95
N GLY A 110 13.66 0.78 6.82
CA GLY A 110 12.70 1.74 6.30
C GLY A 110 13.40 2.84 5.54
N GLN A 111 12.87 3.22 4.40
CA GLN A 111 13.29 4.40 3.67
C GLN A 111 12.23 5.46 3.91
N MET A 112 12.61 6.52 4.62
CA MET A 112 11.73 7.66 4.86
C MET A 112 11.77 8.60 3.65
N ASP A 113 10.66 9.26 3.39
CA ASP A 113 10.56 10.16 2.24
C ASP A 113 11.20 11.52 2.55
N LEU A 114 10.88 12.11 3.71
CA LEU A 114 11.31 13.46 4.03
C LEU A 114 11.32 13.72 5.55
N TYR A 115 12.34 14.43 6.05
CA TYR A 115 12.42 14.90 7.43
C TYR A 115 13.13 16.24 7.50
N GLY A 116 12.66 17.15 8.36
CA GLY A 116 13.30 18.44 8.65
C GLY A 116 12.32 19.62 8.63
N GLN A 117 12.73 20.73 8.04
CA GLN A 117 11.92 21.95 7.89
C GLN A 117 10.94 21.81 6.71
N VAL A 118 9.91 21.01 6.89
CA VAL A 118 9.01 20.57 5.82
C VAL A 118 7.82 21.52 5.64
N LEU A 119 7.22 21.96 6.74
CA LEU A 119 6.04 22.83 6.74
C LEU A 119 6.35 24.23 7.23
N THR A 120 7.25 24.36 8.20
CA THR A 120 7.71 25.64 8.74
C THR A 120 9.23 25.65 8.89
N LYS A 121 9.82 26.83 9.10
CA LYS A 121 11.28 26.95 9.29
C LYS A 121 11.81 26.40 10.61
N GLU A 122 10.91 26.12 11.55
CA GLU A 122 11.26 25.69 12.93
C GLU A 122 10.83 24.26 13.23
N ASP A 123 10.20 23.57 12.24
CA ASP A 123 9.69 22.24 12.50
C ASP A 123 10.75 21.13 12.30
N ASN A 124 10.54 20.04 13.03
CA ASN A 124 11.20 18.76 12.82
C ASN A 124 10.12 17.76 12.42
N THR A 125 9.53 18.00 11.24
CA THR A 125 8.43 17.20 10.72
C THR A 125 8.96 16.01 9.93
N LEU A 126 8.44 14.83 10.22
CA LEU A 126 8.60 13.65 9.39
C LEU A 126 7.43 13.59 8.40
N GLY A 127 7.75 13.75 7.12
CA GLY A 127 6.81 13.73 6.01
C GLY A 127 6.86 12.42 5.22
N ASP A 128 5.71 12.03 4.65
CA ASP A 128 5.62 10.89 3.74
C ASP A 128 4.63 11.22 2.60
N PHE A 129 5.04 10.92 1.36
CA PHE A 129 4.24 11.21 0.17
C PHE A 129 3.35 10.02 -0.19
N LYS A 130 2.06 10.26 -0.39
CA LYS A 130 1.13 9.22 -0.84
C LYS A 130 0.35 9.68 -2.07
N VAL A 131 0.56 9.01 -3.19
CA VAL A 131 -0.33 9.14 -4.35
C VAL A 131 -1.47 8.13 -4.21
N THR A 132 -2.68 8.62 -4.00
CA THR A 132 -3.80 7.76 -3.61
C THR A 132 -5.11 8.14 -4.31
N SER A 133 -6.15 7.31 -4.16
CA SER A 133 -7.47 7.60 -4.70
C SER A 133 -8.35 8.33 -3.68
N SER A 134 -9.35 9.06 -4.18
CA SER A 134 -10.40 9.67 -3.35
C SER A 134 -11.08 8.68 -2.40
N TYR A 135 -11.21 7.41 -2.78
CA TYR A 135 -11.78 6.39 -1.90
C TYR A 135 -10.91 6.11 -0.65
N LYS A 136 -9.58 6.04 -0.83
CA LYS A 136 -8.67 5.86 0.31
C LYS A 136 -8.61 7.12 1.17
N LEU A 137 -8.61 8.29 0.54
CA LEU A 137 -8.64 9.58 1.25
C LEU A 137 -9.91 9.77 2.05
N MET A 138 -11.08 9.50 1.46
CA MET A 138 -12.36 9.52 2.17
C MET A 138 -12.29 8.74 3.49
N LYS A 139 -11.72 7.53 3.45
CA LYS A 139 -11.55 6.70 4.65
C LYS A 139 -10.51 7.25 5.63
N ALA A 140 -9.39 7.76 5.12
CA ALA A 140 -8.33 8.31 5.96
C ALA A 140 -8.77 9.60 6.67
N LEU A 141 -9.65 10.37 6.03
CA LEU A 141 -10.21 11.59 6.58
C LEU A 141 -11.47 11.36 7.44
N GLY A 142 -11.90 10.10 7.63
CA GLY A 142 -13.11 9.80 8.40
C GLY A 142 -14.40 10.29 7.75
N ILE A 143 -14.42 10.42 6.43
CA ILE A 143 -15.62 10.83 5.70
C ILE A 143 -16.46 9.57 5.42
N TYR A 144 -17.71 9.62 5.83
CA TYR A 144 -18.70 8.55 5.60
C TYR A 144 -20.01 9.12 5.07
N LYS A 145 -20.84 8.27 4.46
CA LYS A 145 -22.13 8.68 3.88
C LYS A 145 -23.26 8.20 4.77
N VAL A 146 -24.19 9.13 5.04
CA VAL A 146 -25.45 8.85 5.72
C VAL A 146 -26.62 9.10 4.79
N ASP A 147 -27.68 8.30 4.91
CA ASP A 147 -28.93 8.55 4.21
C ASP A 147 -29.78 9.54 5.04
N VAL A 148 -30.00 10.74 4.49
CA VAL A 148 -30.76 11.79 5.14
C VAL A 148 -32.11 11.90 4.44
N PRO A 149 -33.26 11.90 5.18
CA PRO A 149 -34.57 12.11 4.59
C PRO A 149 -34.68 13.46 3.88
N THR A 150 -35.26 13.48 2.68
CA THR A 150 -35.47 14.71 1.91
C THR A 150 -36.77 15.42 2.24
N GLY A 151 -37.64 14.80 3.05
CA GLY A 151 -39.01 15.26 3.28
C GLY A 151 -39.99 14.87 2.16
N GLU A 152 -39.51 14.29 1.08
CA GLU A 152 -40.33 13.83 -0.05
C GLU A 152 -40.54 12.31 -0.01
N VAL A 153 -41.58 11.85 -0.74
CA VAL A 153 -41.83 10.45 -0.98
C VAL A 153 -41.70 10.07 -2.46
N TYR A 154 -41.39 8.83 -2.74
CA TYR A 154 -41.40 8.32 -4.12
C TYR A 154 -42.80 8.32 -4.67
N LYS A 155 -43.03 8.99 -5.82
CA LYS A 155 -44.36 9.12 -6.44
C LYS A 155 -44.74 7.90 -7.32
N SER A 156 -43.74 7.09 -7.75
CA SER A 156 -43.95 5.95 -8.65
C SER A 156 -42.88 4.86 -8.44
N GLY A 157 -43.07 3.70 -9.08
CA GLY A 157 -42.18 2.54 -9.04
C GLY A 157 -42.27 1.70 -7.76
N LEU A 158 -41.36 0.73 -7.58
CA LEU A 158 -41.33 -0.22 -6.47
C LEU A 158 -41.23 0.42 -5.07
N LYS A 159 -40.76 1.67 -5.00
CA LYS A 159 -40.60 2.43 -3.76
C LYS A 159 -41.70 3.45 -3.52
N LYS A 160 -42.81 3.42 -4.29
CA LYS A 160 -43.94 4.36 -4.16
C LYS A 160 -44.40 4.45 -2.70
N GLY A 161 -44.53 5.68 -2.18
CA GLY A 161 -44.93 5.95 -0.80
C GLY A 161 -43.79 5.87 0.23
N GLN A 162 -42.63 5.35 -0.11
CA GLN A 162 -41.48 5.35 0.82
C GLN A 162 -40.81 6.72 0.87
N PRO A 163 -40.23 7.14 2.02
CA PRO A 163 -39.47 8.37 2.12
C PRO A 163 -38.27 8.35 1.16
N LYS A 164 -38.06 9.48 0.46
CA LYS A 164 -36.83 9.66 -0.30
C LYS A 164 -35.71 10.04 0.63
N THR A 165 -34.54 9.45 0.40
CA THR A 165 -33.31 9.82 1.08
C THR A 165 -32.28 10.34 0.08
N LYS A 166 -31.44 11.27 0.51
CA LYS A 166 -30.23 11.70 -0.18
C LYS A 166 -29.03 11.26 0.64
N LYS A 167 -27.92 10.94 -0.03
CA LYS A 167 -26.66 10.64 0.66
C LYS A 167 -25.92 11.95 0.94
N GLU A 168 -25.63 12.19 2.21
CA GLU A 168 -24.77 13.29 2.65
C GLU A 168 -23.46 12.76 3.20
N CYS A 169 -22.36 13.44 2.90
CA CYS A 169 -21.07 13.16 3.51
C CYS A 169 -21.05 13.76 4.92
N ARG A 170 -20.61 12.96 5.89
CA ARG A 170 -20.33 13.39 7.25
C ARG A 170 -18.90 13.08 7.60
N TYR A 171 -18.38 13.78 8.59
CA TYR A 171 -17.00 13.72 9.02
C TYR A 171 -16.97 13.44 10.53
N ASP A 172 -16.24 12.41 10.95
CA ASP A 172 -16.11 12.01 12.35
C ASP A 172 -14.66 12.10 12.88
N GLY A 173 -13.83 12.82 12.16
CA GLY A 173 -12.42 13.05 12.48
C GLY A 173 -11.47 12.23 11.61
N VAL A 174 -10.18 12.55 11.68
CA VAL A 174 -9.15 11.85 10.91
C VAL A 174 -9.00 10.43 11.42
N HIS A 175 -9.32 9.46 10.55
CA HIS A 175 -9.11 8.05 10.82
C HIS A 175 -7.82 7.61 10.13
N TYR A 176 -6.79 7.37 10.91
CA TYR A 176 -5.54 6.87 10.38
C TYR A 176 -5.75 5.53 9.69
N ARG A 177 -5.27 5.44 8.49
CA ARG A 177 -4.95 4.12 7.96
C ARG A 177 -3.83 3.56 8.81
N MET A 178 -4.10 2.43 9.48
CA MET A 178 -3.14 1.83 10.39
C MET A 178 -1.81 1.47 9.71
N ASP A 179 -1.86 1.11 8.42
CA ASP A 179 -0.68 0.88 7.59
C ASP A 179 0.20 2.14 7.48
N TRP A 180 -0.38 3.31 7.21
CA TRP A 180 0.33 4.59 7.16
C TRP A 180 0.88 5.00 8.53
N ALA A 181 0.05 4.83 9.56
CA ALA A 181 0.44 5.18 10.92
C ALA A 181 1.61 4.32 11.42
N ILE A 182 1.58 3.00 11.21
CA ILE A 182 2.69 2.11 11.59
C ILE A 182 3.95 2.45 10.78
N GLN A 183 3.82 2.66 9.47
CA GLN A 183 4.96 3.01 8.61
C GLN A 183 5.66 4.27 9.13
N LEU A 184 4.92 5.36 9.25
CA LEU A 184 5.50 6.66 9.61
C LEU A 184 6.03 6.67 11.06
N ASN A 185 5.32 6.04 11.99
CA ASN A 185 5.81 5.87 13.36
C ASN A 185 7.06 4.98 13.46
N THR A 186 7.21 4.01 12.56
CA THR A 186 8.46 3.22 12.50
C THR A 186 9.62 4.10 12.05
N TYR A 187 9.43 4.93 11.04
CA TYR A 187 10.45 5.89 10.61
C TYR A 187 10.80 6.89 11.73
N ARG A 188 9.79 7.42 12.45
CA ARG A 188 10.01 8.25 13.65
C ARG A 188 10.89 7.53 14.67
N MET A 189 10.55 6.30 15.03
CA MET A 189 11.31 5.52 16.00
C MET A 189 12.77 5.31 15.56
N LEU A 190 13.00 5.12 14.26
CA LEU A 190 14.33 4.96 13.69
C LEU A 190 15.12 6.28 13.72
N LEU A 191 14.50 7.41 13.38
CA LEU A 191 15.09 8.74 13.47
C LEU A 191 15.43 9.12 14.91
N GLU A 192 14.48 8.91 15.85
CA GLU A 192 14.71 9.18 17.27
C GLU A 192 15.86 8.32 17.82
N ALA A 193 16.01 7.08 17.39
CA ALA A 193 17.14 6.23 17.73
C ALA A 193 18.47 6.70 17.13
N ALA A 194 18.44 7.42 16.02
CA ALA A 194 19.61 8.05 15.39
C ALA A 194 19.91 9.45 15.97
N GLY A 195 19.15 9.92 16.97
CA GLY A 195 19.39 11.20 17.66
C GLY A 195 18.59 12.38 17.09
N TYR A 196 17.69 12.16 16.13
CA TYR A 196 16.83 13.21 15.60
C TYR A 196 15.55 13.35 16.41
N GLU A 197 15.17 14.56 16.78
CA GLU A 197 13.89 14.83 17.42
C GLU A 197 12.78 14.91 16.36
N VAL A 198 11.73 14.10 16.48
CA VAL A 198 10.56 14.20 15.60
C VAL A 198 9.40 14.83 16.38
N LYS A 199 9.07 16.07 16.04
CA LYS A 199 7.94 16.81 16.64
C LYS A 199 6.62 16.36 16.05
N ASP A 200 6.49 16.45 14.74
CA ASP A 200 5.27 16.16 14.01
C ASP A 200 5.48 15.10 12.94
N MET A 201 4.40 14.42 12.59
CA MET A 201 4.34 13.46 11.50
C MET A 201 3.16 13.78 10.61
N VAL A 202 3.42 13.92 9.30
CA VAL A 202 2.40 14.33 8.33
C VAL A 202 2.50 13.50 7.05
N ILE A 203 1.36 13.06 6.55
CA ILE A 203 1.27 12.49 5.21
C ILE A 203 0.75 13.56 4.25
N GLN A 204 1.54 13.87 3.22
CA GLN A 204 1.06 14.62 2.07
C GLN A 204 0.43 13.67 1.07
N ALA A 205 -0.90 13.62 1.06
CA ALA A 205 -1.66 12.75 0.18
C ALA A 205 -2.13 13.50 -1.08
N LEU A 206 -1.62 13.07 -2.24
CA LEU A 206 -2.04 13.57 -3.54
C LEU A 206 -3.19 12.69 -4.07
N CYS A 207 -4.33 13.31 -4.33
CA CYS A 207 -5.51 12.64 -4.85
C CYS A 207 -5.44 12.55 -6.38
N ARG A 208 -5.14 11.38 -6.91
CA ARG A 208 -4.98 11.18 -8.37
C ARG A 208 -6.27 11.26 -9.18
N ASP A 209 -7.41 11.12 -8.54
CA ASP A 209 -8.75 11.21 -9.14
C ASP A 209 -9.53 12.43 -8.63
N SER A 210 -8.82 13.45 -8.09
CA SER A 210 -9.40 14.74 -7.75
C SER A 210 -9.95 15.43 -9.02
N GLY A 211 -11.00 16.23 -8.84
CA GLY A 211 -11.70 16.87 -9.96
C GLY A 211 -12.71 15.96 -10.68
N LEU A 212 -12.70 14.65 -10.46
CA LEU A 212 -13.76 13.78 -10.94
C LEU A 212 -15.01 13.88 -10.06
N ARG A 213 -16.19 13.80 -10.67
CA ARG A 213 -17.48 13.78 -9.97
C ARG A 213 -17.51 12.76 -8.81
N ILE A 214 -16.93 11.59 -9.02
CA ILE A 214 -16.89 10.55 -7.99
C ILE A 214 -16.06 10.94 -6.76
N ALA A 215 -15.02 11.78 -6.91
CA ALA A 215 -14.25 12.31 -5.80
C ALA A 215 -15.09 13.32 -5.00
N ALA A 216 -15.75 14.25 -5.68
CA ALA A 216 -16.66 15.20 -5.06
C ALA A 216 -17.81 14.50 -4.31
N GLU A 217 -18.41 13.46 -4.89
CA GLU A 217 -19.42 12.63 -4.24
C GLU A 217 -18.91 11.88 -2.99
N ARG A 218 -17.59 11.72 -2.86
CA ARG A 218 -16.91 11.17 -1.67
C ARG A 218 -16.52 12.23 -0.65
N GLY A 219 -16.81 13.50 -0.92
CA GLY A 219 -16.39 14.62 -0.08
C GLY A 219 -14.92 15.00 -0.24
N ILE A 220 -14.28 14.57 -1.34
CA ILE A 220 -12.89 14.90 -1.68
C ILE A 220 -12.90 15.98 -2.76
N THR A 221 -12.60 17.23 -2.35
CA THR A 221 -12.67 18.43 -3.20
C THR A 221 -11.30 18.93 -3.64
N ASP A 222 -10.27 18.64 -2.84
CA ASP A 222 -8.91 19.12 -3.09
C ASP A 222 -8.02 18.05 -3.70
N SER A 223 -6.94 18.47 -4.33
CA SER A 223 -5.95 17.59 -4.93
C SER A 223 -4.87 17.14 -3.93
N VAL A 224 -4.68 17.88 -2.85
CA VAL A 224 -3.65 17.65 -1.83
C VAL A 224 -4.26 17.73 -0.45
N TYR A 225 -3.90 16.79 0.41
CA TYR A 225 -4.30 16.75 1.82
C TYR A 225 -3.09 16.53 2.70
N LEU A 226 -2.95 17.38 3.73
CA LEU A 226 -1.97 17.17 4.80
C LEU A 226 -2.67 16.47 5.96
N ILE A 227 -2.28 15.22 6.21
CA ILE A 227 -2.92 14.36 7.19
C ILE A 227 -1.95 14.15 8.36
N PRO A 228 -2.21 14.75 9.54
CA PRO A 228 -1.37 14.54 10.70
C PRO A 228 -1.47 13.10 11.18
N ILE A 229 -0.36 12.54 11.66
CA ILE A 229 -0.29 11.18 12.20
C ILE A 229 0.13 11.25 13.67
N ASN A 230 -0.67 10.68 14.56
CA ASN A 230 -0.35 10.64 15.98
C ASN A 230 0.76 9.64 16.31
N LYS A 231 1.51 9.93 17.38
CA LYS A 231 2.54 9.04 17.90
C LYS A 231 1.92 7.75 18.45
N ILE A 232 2.44 6.61 18.01
CA ILE A 232 2.14 5.28 18.55
C ILE A 232 3.25 4.90 19.54
N SER A 233 2.91 4.13 20.56
CA SER A 233 3.88 3.64 21.55
C SER A 233 5.04 2.89 20.88
N ASN A 234 6.27 3.29 21.20
CA ASN A 234 7.48 2.60 20.73
C ASN A 234 7.53 1.14 21.19
N HIS A 235 7.02 0.83 22.37
CA HIS A 235 6.93 -0.54 22.88
C HIS A 235 6.04 -1.40 22.00
N TRP A 236 4.85 -0.88 21.64
CA TRP A 236 3.93 -1.59 20.77
C TRP A 236 4.52 -1.79 19.36
N LEU A 237 5.16 -0.75 18.79
CA LEU A 237 5.78 -0.82 17.47
C LEU A 237 6.91 -1.85 17.43
N LYS A 238 7.81 -1.83 18.41
CA LYS A 238 8.90 -2.80 18.52
C LYS A 238 8.37 -4.22 18.57
N LYS A 239 7.36 -4.48 19.40
CA LYS A 239 6.72 -5.80 19.51
C LYS A 239 6.03 -6.22 18.22
N TYR A 240 5.34 -5.29 17.53
CA TYR A 240 4.71 -5.56 16.25
C TYR A 240 5.75 -5.97 15.18
N ILE A 241 6.82 -5.19 15.04
CA ILE A 241 7.90 -5.44 14.08
C ILE A 241 8.57 -6.78 14.39
N GLU A 242 8.93 -7.02 15.66
CA GLU A 242 9.57 -8.25 16.11
C GLU A 242 8.72 -9.49 15.78
N ILE A 243 7.44 -9.48 16.14
CA ILE A 243 6.55 -10.61 15.86
C ILE A 243 6.45 -10.86 14.35
N LYS A 244 6.31 -9.81 13.54
CA LYS A 244 6.14 -9.95 12.08
C LYS A 244 7.43 -10.40 11.41
N SER A 245 8.58 -9.84 11.79
CA SER A 245 9.89 -10.21 11.23
C SER A 245 10.30 -11.62 11.63
N SER A 246 10.19 -11.99 12.93
CA SER A 246 10.55 -13.32 13.41
C SER A 246 9.69 -14.42 12.78
N ARG A 247 8.38 -14.19 12.62
CA ARG A 247 7.50 -15.14 11.93
C ARG A 247 7.89 -15.35 10.47
N LEU A 248 8.28 -14.27 9.78
CA LEU A 248 8.73 -14.37 8.39
C LEU A 248 10.07 -15.09 8.30
N GLU A 249 11.01 -14.75 9.16
CA GLU A 249 12.34 -15.33 9.22
C GLU A 249 12.28 -16.83 9.54
N GLN A 250 11.56 -17.22 10.58
CA GLN A 250 11.36 -18.65 10.94
C GLN A 250 10.74 -19.44 9.80
N ALA A 251 9.71 -18.88 9.13
CA ALA A 251 9.08 -19.52 7.99
C ALA A 251 10.07 -19.72 6.83
N LEU A 252 10.94 -18.74 6.57
CA LEU A 252 11.96 -18.83 5.52
C LEU A 252 13.08 -19.84 5.88
N GLN A 253 13.55 -19.84 7.13
CA GLN A 253 14.59 -20.76 7.62
C GLN A 253 14.12 -22.20 7.62
N ASN A 254 12.89 -22.44 8.09
CA ASN A 254 12.31 -23.78 8.17
C ASN A 254 11.71 -24.26 6.84
N ASN A 255 11.65 -23.38 5.82
CA ASN A 255 10.93 -23.62 4.57
C ASN A 255 9.46 -24.04 4.81
N GLU A 256 8.82 -23.43 5.81
CA GLU A 256 7.46 -23.72 6.24
C GLU A 256 6.51 -22.63 5.83
N VAL A 257 5.41 -23.01 5.15
CA VAL A 257 4.40 -22.06 4.68
C VAL A 257 3.60 -21.51 5.87
N PRO A 258 3.63 -20.19 6.15
CA PRO A 258 2.87 -19.60 7.25
C PRO A 258 1.36 -19.82 7.10
N GLY A 259 0.64 -19.76 8.22
CA GLY A 259 -0.83 -19.79 8.23
C GLY A 259 -1.46 -18.71 7.34
N LEU A 260 -2.73 -18.86 6.99
CA LEU A 260 -3.44 -17.93 6.13
C LEU A 260 -3.41 -16.50 6.70
N CYS A 261 -3.43 -15.52 5.80
CA CYS A 261 -3.55 -14.12 6.17
C CYS A 261 -4.83 -13.86 6.98
N SER A 262 -4.74 -13.04 8.02
CA SER A 262 -5.91 -12.65 8.81
C SER A 262 -6.93 -11.88 7.97
N THR A 263 -8.16 -11.77 8.46
CA THR A 263 -9.25 -11.02 7.79
C THR A 263 -8.89 -9.56 7.56
N LYS A 264 -8.10 -8.94 8.44
CA LYS A 264 -7.59 -7.57 8.25
C LYS A 264 -6.53 -7.50 7.15
N GLU A 265 -5.59 -8.45 7.11
CA GLU A 265 -4.51 -8.50 6.11
C GLU A 265 -5.03 -8.81 4.70
N ASN A 266 -6.06 -9.63 4.59
CA ASN A 266 -6.69 -10.02 3.32
C ASN A 266 -7.90 -9.13 2.92
N TRP A 267 -8.19 -8.05 3.70
CA TRP A 267 -9.30 -7.13 3.49
C TRP A 267 -10.66 -7.84 3.41
N HIS A 268 -10.93 -8.77 4.33
CA HIS A 268 -12.11 -9.62 4.33
C HIS A 268 -12.27 -10.44 3.03
N GLY A 269 -11.16 -10.99 2.53
CA GLY A 269 -11.11 -11.82 1.32
C GLY A 269 -10.85 -11.05 0.02
N ARG A 270 -11.23 -9.78 -0.08
CA ARG A 270 -11.15 -8.98 -1.31
C ARG A 270 -9.74 -8.87 -1.89
N LYS A 271 -8.71 -8.87 -1.03
CA LYS A 271 -7.32 -8.83 -1.49
C LYS A 271 -6.97 -10.08 -2.29
N CYS A 272 -7.46 -11.24 -1.88
CA CYS A 272 -7.20 -12.52 -2.54
C CYS A 272 -7.89 -12.65 -3.90
N GLU A 273 -8.95 -11.88 -4.15
CA GLU A 273 -9.71 -11.93 -5.41
C GLU A 273 -9.04 -11.18 -6.56
N GLY A 274 -8.28 -10.10 -6.29
CA GLY A 274 -7.72 -9.30 -7.38
C GLY A 274 -6.50 -8.44 -7.03
N TYR A 275 -6.00 -8.46 -5.78
CA TYR A 275 -4.92 -7.57 -5.34
C TYR A 275 -3.70 -8.30 -4.77
N CYS A 276 -3.76 -9.62 -4.63
CA CYS A 276 -2.65 -10.43 -4.15
C CYS A 276 -2.00 -11.17 -5.32
N SER A 277 -0.79 -10.78 -5.67
CA SER A 277 -0.05 -11.37 -6.81
C SER A 277 0.34 -12.84 -6.63
N VAL A 278 0.25 -13.36 -5.40
CA VAL A 278 0.53 -14.77 -5.06
C VAL A 278 -0.73 -15.54 -4.63
N SER A 279 -1.91 -15.04 -5.00
CA SER A 279 -3.19 -15.68 -4.59
C SER A 279 -3.37 -17.06 -5.21
N SER A 280 -2.91 -17.30 -6.43
CA SER A 280 -2.95 -18.60 -7.09
C SER A 280 -2.10 -19.63 -6.36
N GLN A 281 -0.85 -19.31 -6.05
CA GLN A 281 0.05 -20.16 -5.28
C GLN A 281 -0.51 -20.44 -3.88
N CYS A 282 -1.08 -19.41 -3.25
CA CYS A 282 -1.67 -19.54 -1.91
C CYS A 282 -2.85 -20.51 -1.90
N ARG A 283 -3.73 -20.49 -2.91
CA ARG A 283 -4.87 -21.42 -3.05
C ARG A 283 -4.41 -22.84 -3.31
N ALA A 284 -3.51 -23.05 -4.29
CA ALA A 284 -2.98 -24.36 -4.61
C ALA A 284 -2.36 -25.04 -3.39
N LEU A 285 -1.58 -24.31 -2.58
CA LEU A 285 -1.01 -24.83 -1.34
C LEU A 285 -2.06 -25.13 -0.27
N ALA A 286 -3.13 -24.34 -0.17
CA ALA A 286 -4.21 -24.60 0.77
C ALA A 286 -4.98 -25.89 0.41
N GLU A 287 -5.25 -26.10 -0.87
CA GLU A 287 -5.88 -27.33 -1.39
C GLU A 287 -5.03 -28.57 -1.11
N GLN A 288 -3.71 -28.50 -1.40
CA GLN A 288 -2.78 -29.60 -1.09
C GLN A 288 -2.76 -29.96 0.39
N MET A 289 -2.75 -28.94 1.28
CA MET A 289 -2.76 -29.17 2.73
C MET A 289 -4.08 -29.79 3.22
N THR A 290 -5.20 -29.49 2.56
CA THR A 290 -6.51 -30.09 2.88
C THR A 290 -6.52 -31.56 2.49
N ILE A 291 -6.09 -31.89 1.29
CA ILE A 291 -6.00 -33.27 0.80
C ILE A 291 -5.09 -34.13 1.71
N LEU A 292 -3.93 -33.59 2.11
CA LEU A 292 -3.01 -34.31 3.02
C LEU A 292 -3.62 -34.57 4.40
N LYS A 293 -4.50 -33.68 4.89
CA LYS A 293 -5.20 -33.89 6.17
C LYS A 293 -6.35 -34.90 6.07
N GLU A 294 -6.94 -35.09 4.89
CA GLU A 294 -8.00 -36.07 4.66
C GLU A 294 -7.44 -37.49 4.48
N ILE A 295 -6.14 -37.61 4.12
CA ILE A 295 -5.44 -38.90 3.91
C ILE A 295 -4.74 -39.39 5.19
N ALA A 296 -4.45 -38.47 6.15
CA ALA A 296 -3.77 -38.80 7.42
C ALA A 296 -4.78 -39.09 8.53
#